data_cc6979c8e3f490b12186ad3c3e1d6d66
#
_entry.id   cc6979c8e3f490b12186ad3c3e1d6d66
#
_cell.length_a   1.000
_cell.length_b   1.000
_cell.length_c   1.000
_cell.angle_alpha   90.00
_cell.angle_beta   90.00
_cell.angle_gamma   90.00
#
_symmetry.space_group_name_H-M   'P 1'
#
loop_
_entity.id
_entity.type
_entity.pdbx_description
1 polymer ?
#
loop_
_entity_poly.entity_id
_entity_poly.type
_entity_poly.pdbx_seq_one_letter_code
_entity_poly.pdbx_strand_id
1 'polypeptide(L)'
;MDKLRARAETLKTARLLDTDPADLAFLGELPADDVRRFRADCVAALFDRSPEMLDRIASATKLVPAGVAAAISQKALGPRLAAAVAGRLEPARAADIIDKLPVAFTAESCGHLDPRRISGIVDRLDEGLVVRIALELAGREDHLTMGRFVGHLRDSALSRILPQVDDAAVLRTGFLVDDPERLGRIVALMGEERLAAVIATAARDGLWPEALAVAGAVTGEQRGRIASLAAARPAEHLDALVTTVAAQGLWESLLPLVALLSDEERRTVAALPALREPGVLEGVVPAVVATGLWAEFLPLVEALPEPSRRVVAERAGALGDEDLDGLAREVDKRDLWDLVLPLVELMSDEAKTRIFALPSFRDATP
;
A
#
# COMPACT_ATOMS: atom_id res chain seq x y z
N MET A 1 -0.07 9.03 -2.32
CA MET A 1 0.50 7.64 -2.23
C MET A 1 1.64 7.51 -1.24
N ASP A 2 2.44 8.54 -1.05
CA ASP A 2 3.59 8.48 -0.13
C ASP A 2 3.19 8.27 1.34
N LYS A 3 2.09 8.89 1.77
CA LYS A 3 1.55 8.78 3.14
C LYS A 3 1.25 7.33 3.59
N LEU A 4 0.65 6.52 2.70
CA LEU A 4 0.36 5.11 3.00
C LEU A 4 1.64 4.27 3.05
N ARG A 5 2.60 4.55 2.17
CA ARG A 5 3.93 3.92 2.18
C ARG A 5 4.71 4.29 3.44
N ALA A 6 4.74 5.57 3.82
CA ALA A 6 5.39 6.03 5.05
C ALA A 6 4.79 5.35 6.28
N ARG A 7 3.46 5.21 6.34
CA ARG A 7 2.77 4.46 7.40
C ARG A 7 3.22 2.98 7.44
N ALA A 8 3.31 2.31 6.31
CA ALA A 8 3.79 0.93 6.26
C ALA A 8 5.24 0.80 6.74
N GLU A 9 6.13 1.72 6.33
CA GLU A 9 7.52 1.73 6.78
C GLU A 9 7.64 2.03 8.28
N THR A 10 6.80 2.91 8.83
CA THR A 10 6.72 3.20 10.27
C THR A 10 6.36 1.95 11.08
N LEU A 11 5.33 1.20 10.64
CA LEU A 11 4.94 -0.06 11.29
C LEU A 11 6.08 -1.09 11.30
N LYS A 12 6.79 -1.22 10.18
CA LYS A 12 7.96 -2.11 10.07
C LYS A 12 9.10 -1.69 10.98
N THR A 13 9.32 -0.38 11.10
CA THR A 13 10.37 0.19 11.97
C THR A 13 10.02 -0.01 13.44
N ALA A 14 8.77 0.21 13.85
CA ALA A 14 8.30 -0.02 15.20
C ALA A 14 8.50 -1.49 15.62
N ARG A 15 8.13 -2.43 14.74
CA ARG A 15 8.36 -3.86 14.97
C ARG A 15 9.83 -4.20 15.12
N LEU A 16 10.71 -3.59 14.29
CA LEU A 16 12.16 -3.81 14.36
C LEU A 16 12.75 -3.35 15.68
N LEU A 17 12.28 -2.21 16.19
CA LEU A 17 12.75 -1.58 17.42
C LEU A 17 12.05 -2.10 18.67
N ASP A 18 11.07 -3.00 18.53
CA ASP A 18 10.24 -3.56 19.59
C ASP A 18 9.54 -2.44 20.42
N THR A 19 8.94 -1.47 19.71
CA THR A 19 8.24 -0.30 20.29
C THR A 19 6.82 -0.18 19.73
N ASP A 20 5.97 0.61 20.41
CA ASP A 20 4.62 0.89 19.92
C ASP A 20 4.71 1.76 18.64
N PRO A 21 3.97 1.43 17.58
CA PRO A 21 3.88 2.29 16.40
C PRO A 21 3.47 3.74 16.69
N ALA A 22 2.69 3.97 17.75
CA ALA A 22 2.29 5.30 18.18
C ALA A 22 3.50 6.17 18.61
N ASP A 23 4.53 5.58 19.20
CA ASP A 23 5.75 6.27 19.59
C ASP A 23 6.57 6.77 18.39
N LEU A 24 6.35 6.17 17.22
CA LEU A 24 7.01 6.52 15.96
C LEU A 24 6.08 7.21 14.96
N ALA A 25 4.90 7.67 15.40
CA ALA A 25 3.90 8.29 14.52
C ALA A 25 4.47 9.47 13.71
N PHE A 26 5.43 10.22 14.27
CA PHE A 26 6.13 11.32 13.60
C PHE A 26 6.88 10.91 12.33
N LEU A 27 7.29 9.64 12.20
CA LEU A 27 7.93 9.12 10.99
C LEU A 27 6.95 9.07 9.80
N GLY A 28 5.65 8.97 10.07
CA GLY A 28 4.62 8.95 9.04
C GLY A 28 4.46 10.29 8.29
N GLU A 29 5.07 11.37 8.78
CA GLU A 29 5.10 12.69 8.15
C GLU A 29 6.31 12.86 7.22
N LEU A 30 7.27 11.93 7.26
CA LEU A 30 8.47 11.95 6.43
C LEU A 30 8.23 11.21 5.11
N PRO A 31 9.03 11.49 4.05
CA PRO A 31 9.02 10.72 2.83
C PRO A 31 9.26 9.22 3.11
N ALA A 32 8.48 8.35 2.48
CA ALA A 32 8.55 6.91 2.72
C ALA A 32 9.96 6.31 2.51
N ASP A 33 10.69 6.84 1.53
CA ASP A 33 12.06 6.40 1.23
C ASP A 33 13.07 6.79 2.33
N ASP A 34 12.83 7.89 3.04
CA ASP A 34 13.67 8.29 4.18
C ASP A 34 13.43 7.39 5.38
N VAL A 35 12.15 7.05 5.66
CA VAL A 35 11.79 6.08 6.71
C VAL A 35 12.36 4.70 6.38
N ARG A 36 12.30 4.28 5.12
CA ARG A 36 12.89 3.03 4.66
C ARG A 36 14.41 3.00 4.86
N ARG A 37 15.12 4.09 4.54
CA ARG A 37 16.57 4.22 4.78
C ARG A 37 16.88 4.13 6.26
N PHE A 38 16.17 4.88 7.09
CA PHE A 38 16.32 4.83 8.54
C PHE A 38 16.13 3.42 9.10
N ARG A 39 15.08 2.71 8.64
CA ARG A 39 14.87 1.31 9.02
C ARG A 39 16.03 0.41 8.60
N ALA A 40 16.58 0.61 7.41
CA ALA A 40 17.73 -0.17 6.93
C ALA A 40 18.98 0.06 7.80
N ASP A 41 19.24 1.30 8.22
CA ASP A 41 20.34 1.65 9.11
C ASP A 41 20.14 1.03 10.50
N CYS A 42 18.91 1.05 11.02
CA CYS A 42 18.57 0.37 12.28
C CYS A 42 18.82 -1.15 12.18
N VAL A 43 18.43 -1.79 11.06
CA VAL A 43 18.73 -3.22 10.83
C VAL A 43 20.22 -3.48 10.87
N ALA A 44 21.02 -2.71 10.14
CA ALA A 44 22.47 -2.86 10.13
C ALA A 44 23.07 -2.73 11.54
N ALA A 45 22.67 -1.68 12.28
CA ALA A 45 23.17 -1.43 13.63
C ALA A 45 22.79 -2.52 14.64
N LEU A 46 21.60 -3.10 14.54
CA LEU A 46 21.12 -4.13 15.46
C LEU A 46 21.72 -5.50 15.18
N PHE A 47 21.88 -5.86 13.90
CA PHE A 47 22.38 -7.19 13.52
C PHE A 47 23.91 -7.32 13.55
N ASP A 48 24.64 -6.21 13.52
CA ASP A 48 26.12 -6.23 13.52
C ASP A 48 26.75 -6.05 14.90
N ARG A 49 25.95 -6.08 15.98
CA ARG A 49 26.45 -5.85 17.35
C ARG A 49 27.38 -6.92 17.93
N SER A 50 27.36 -8.15 17.43
CA SER A 50 28.23 -9.24 17.95
C SER A 50 28.51 -10.30 16.88
N PRO A 51 29.16 -9.92 15.77
CA PRO A 51 29.39 -10.84 14.66
C PRO A 51 30.22 -12.07 15.05
N GLU A 52 31.26 -11.86 15.86
CA GLU A 52 32.19 -12.95 16.26
C GLU A 52 31.50 -14.05 17.09
N MET A 53 30.60 -13.70 17.99
CA MET A 53 29.85 -14.68 18.79
C MET A 53 28.93 -15.51 17.90
N LEU A 54 28.19 -14.87 16.99
CA LEU A 54 27.29 -15.55 16.05
C LEU A 54 28.06 -16.48 15.11
N ASP A 55 29.22 -16.05 14.61
CA ASP A 55 30.09 -16.83 13.73
C ASP A 55 30.67 -18.06 14.45
N ARG A 56 31.02 -17.94 15.73
CA ARG A 56 31.44 -19.09 16.56
C ARG A 56 30.31 -20.09 16.74
N ILE A 57 29.09 -19.64 17.05
CA ILE A 57 27.92 -20.51 17.18
C ILE A 57 27.61 -21.17 15.83
N ALA A 58 27.60 -20.42 14.74
CA ALA A 58 27.38 -20.95 13.40
C ALA A 58 28.41 -22.00 13.01
N SER A 59 29.69 -21.77 13.34
CA SER A 59 30.78 -22.75 13.10
C SER A 59 30.59 -24.01 13.92
N ALA A 60 30.19 -23.90 15.18
CA ALA A 60 29.93 -25.06 16.03
C ALA A 60 28.79 -25.94 15.51
N THR A 61 27.77 -25.34 14.88
CA THR A 61 26.65 -26.11 14.30
C THR A 61 27.05 -27.02 13.15
N LYS A 62 28.20 -26.76 12.49
CA LYS A 62 28.72 -27.61 11.41
C LYS A 62 29.17 -28.97 11.92
N LEU A 63 29.50 -29.06 13.20
CA LEU A 63 30.09 -30.27 13.83
C LEU A 63 29.01 -31.23 14.39
N VAL A 64 27.75 -30.82 14.47
CA VAL A 64 26.68 -31.62 15.08
C VAL A 64 25.60 -32.01 14.05
N PRO A 65 24.88 -33.13 14.21
CA PRO A 65 23.76 -33.49 13.34
C PRO A 65 22.68 -32.43 13.34
N ALA A 66 21.95 -32.26 12.21
CA ALA A 66 20.93 -31.22 12.06
C ALA A 66 19.83 -31.28 13.16
N GLY A 67 19.40 -32.49 13.53
CA GLY A 67 18.40 -32.65 14.60
C GLY A 67 18.90 -32.19 15.98
N VAL A 68 20.21 -32.38 16.28
CA VAL A 68 20.82 -31.88 17.53
C VAL A 68 20.90 -30.34 17.50
N ALA A 69 21.33 -29.79 16.37
CA ALA A 69 21.36 -28.33 16.20
C ALA A 69 19.97 -27.72 16.34
N ALA A 70 18.93 -28.33 15.76
CA ALA A 70 17.53 -27.91 15.92
C ALA A 70 17.07 -27.95 17.39
N ALA A 71 17.40 -29.03 18.12
CA ALA A 71 17.05 -29.14 19.54
C ALA A 71 17.73 -28.07 20.40
N ILE A 72 19.01 -27.75 20.11
CA ILE A 72 19.75 -26.66 20.77
C ILE A 72 19.11 -25.33 20.44
N SER A 73 18.77 -25.06 19.18
CA SER A 73 18.11 -23.85 18.74
C SER A 73 16.80 -23.62 19.50
N GLN A 74 15.97 -24.67 19.60
CA GLN A 74 14.68 -24.59 20.28
C GLN A 74 14.81 -24.43 21.81
N LYS A 75 15.71 -25.20 22.47
CA LYS A 75 15.75 -25.30 23.93
C LYS A 75 16.68 -24.29 24.59
N ALA A 76 17.72 -23.84 23.89
CA ALA A 76 18.80 -23.06 24.48
C ALA A 76 18.92 -21.65 23.84
N LEU A 77 18.76 -21.51 22.52
CA LEU A 77 18.96 -20.22 21.85
C LEU A 77 17.69 -19.36 21.84
N GLY A 78 16.52 -19.98 21.69
CA GLY A 78 15.26 -19.28 21.43
C GLY A 78 15.17 -18.69 20.02
N PRO A 79 13.97 -18.18 19.60
CA PRO A 79 13.71 -17.77 18.22
C PRO A 79 14.63 -16.65 17.72
N ARG A 80 14.86 -15.62 18.54
CA ARG A 80 15.67 -14.45 18.17
C ARG A 80 17.14 -14.81 17.86
N LEU A 81 17.79 -15.56 18.75
CA LEU A 81 19.19 -15.90 18.56
C LEU A 81 19.36 -16.99 17.49
N ALA A 82 18.41 -17.94 17.42
CA ALA A 82 18.38 -18.94 16.34
C ALA A 82 18.27 -18.28 14.96
N ALA A 83 17.43 -17.25 14.82
CA ALA A 83 17.31 -16.45 13.60
C ALA A 83 18.63 -15.75 13.24
N ALA A 84 19.29 -15.10 14.20
CA ALA A 84 20.57 -14.43 13.98
C ALA A 84 21.67 -15.41 13.54
N VAL A 85 21.71 -16.61 14.12
CA VAL A 85 22.65 -17.69 13.73
C VAL A 85 22.32 -18.22 12.34
N ALA A 86 21.02 -18.43 12.02
CA ALA A 86 20.60 -18.94 10.71
C ALA A 86 21.09 -18.04 9.56
N GLY A 87 21.06 -16.71 9.74
CA GLY A 87 21.59 -15.76 8.77
C GLY A 87 23.11 -15.81 8.53
N ARG A 88 23.86 -16.60 9.33
CA ARG A 88 25.31 -16.82 9.22
C ARG A 88 25.68 -18.22 8.73
N LEU A 89 24.68 -19.10 8.60
CA LEU A 89 24.88 -20.46 8.13
C LEU A 89 24.91 -20.52 6.60
N GLU A 90 25.60 -21.53 6.07
CA GLU A 90 25.44 -21.92 4.68
C GLU A 90 23.97 -22.28 4.42
N PRO A 91 23.35 -21.81 3.31
CA PRO A 91 21.92 -21.98 3.05
C PRO A 91 21.42 -23.42 3.12
N ALA A 92 22.20 -24.39 2.59
CA ALA A 92 21.83 -25.81 2.67
C ALA A 92 21.80 -26.31 4.11
N ARG A 93 22.80 -25.92 4.92
CA ARG A 93 22.88 -26.31 6.32
C ARG A 93 21.76 -25.71 7.15
N ALA A 94 21.42 -24.44 6.90
CA ALA A 94 20.30 -23.78 7.57
C ALA A 94 18.97 -24.48 7.23
N ALA A 95 18.75 -24.82 5.95
CA ALA A 95 17.55 -25.54 5.52
C ALA A 95 17.41 -26.91 6.20
N ASP A 96 18.50 -27.69 6.30
CA ASP A 96 18.51 -28.97 6.98
C ASP A 96 18.12 -28.88 8.46
N ILE A 97 18.53 -27.81 9.15
CA ILE A 97 18.20 -27.55 10.55
C ILE A 97 16.77 -27.13 10.67
N ILE A 98 16.29 -26.20 9.82
CA ILE A 98 14.91 -25.67 9.79
C ILE A 98 13.91 -26.80 9.54
N ASP A 99 14.22 -27.76 8.68
CA ASP A 99 13.37 -28.93 8.43
C ASP A 99 13.11 -29.78 9.69
N LYS A 100 13.98 -29.70 10.67
CA LYS A 100 13.89 -30.44 11.97
C LYS A 100 13.26 -29.59 13.08
N LEU A 101 12.97 -28.31 12.84
CA LEU A 101 12.35 -27.42 13.82
C LEU A 101 10.81 -27.50 13.78
N PRO A 102 10.13 -27.31 14.93
CA PRO A 102 8.68 -27.12 14.93
C PRO A 102 8.27 -25.89 14.10
N VAL A 103 7.19 -26.00 13.33
CA VAL A 103 6.67 -24.94 12.49
C VAL A 103 6.43 -23.66 13.31
N ALA A 104 5.82 -23.78 14.48
CA ALA A 104 5.55 -22.68 15.39
C ALA A 104 6.81 -21.92 15.82
N PHE A 105 7.91 -22.64 16.10
CA PHE A 105 9.20 -22.03 16.44
C PHE A 105 9.83 -21.33 15.23
N THR A 106 9.74 -21.94 14.06
CA THR A 106 10.25 -21.33 12.82
C THR A 106 9.48 -20.07 12.45
N ALA A 107 8.14 -20.09 12.55
CA ALA A 107 7.30 -18.92 12.31
C ALA A 107 7.67 -17.75 13.25
N GLU A 108 7.86 -18.02 14.53
CA GLU A 108 8.32 -17.02 15.50
C GLU A 108 9.71 -16.47 15.14
N SER A 109 10.62 -17.35 14.73
CA SER A 109 11.97 -16.95 14.30
C SER A 109 11.95 -16.05 13.05
N CYS A 110 10.98 -16.20 12.14
CA CYS A 110 10.83 -15.36 10.95
C CYS A 110 10.66 -13.87 11.30
N GLY A 111 10.00 -13.54 12.42
CA GLY A 111 9.87 -12.16 12.88
C GLY A 111 11.20 -11.45 13.15
N HIS A 112 12.26 -12.23 13.41
CA HIS A 112 13.60 -11.74 13.74
C HIS A 112 14.61 -11.87 12.58
N LEU A 113 14.19 -12.32 11.39
CA LEU A 113 15.03 -12.48 10.21
C LEU A 113 14.90 -11.29 9.26
N ASP A 114 16.00 -11.00 8.55
CA ASP A 114 15.92 -10.18 7.34
C ASP A 114 15.78 -11.11 6.12
N PRO A 115 14.62 -11.11 5.43
CA PRO A 115 14.37 -12.00 4.30
C PRO A 115 15.42 -11.88 3.19
N ARG A 116 16.01 -10.69 3.01
CA ARG A 116 17.04 -10.43 1.98
C ARG A 116 18.33 -11.24 2.24
N ARG A 117 18.67 -11.40 3.53
CA ARG A 117 19.87 -12.12 3.94
C ARG A 117 19.71 -13.63 3.88
N ILE A 118 18.48 -14.13 3.83
CA ILE A 118 18.16 -15.56 3.89
C ILE A 118 17.44 -16.10 2.66
N SER A 119 17.37 -15.33 1.57
CA SER A 119 16.70 -15.77 0.33
C SER A 119 17.20 -17.14 -0.15
N GLY A 120 18.50 -17.38 -0.15
CA GLY A 120 19.08 -18.67 -0.50
C GLY A 120 18.70 -19.82 0.44
N ILE A 121 18.25 -19.56 1.67
CA ILE A 121 17.68 -20.55 2.58
C ILE A 121 16.25 -20.88 2.14
N VAL A 122 15.42 -19.84 1.93
CA VAL A 122 14.01 -19.98 1.52
C VAL A 122 13.91 -20.80 0.23
N ASP A 123 14.81 -20.58 -0.72
CA ASP A 123 14.85 -21.32 -2.00
C ASP A 123 15.13 -22.83 -1.83
N ARG A 124 15.73 -23.24 -0.71
CA ARG A 124 16.08 -24.63 -0.42
C ARG A 124 15.08 -25.36 0.46
N LEU A 125 14.18 -24.62 1.10
CA LEU A 125 13.15 -25.24 1.94
C LEU A 125 12.14 -26.02 1.11
N ASP A 126 11.62 -27.11 1.69
CA ASP A 126 10.46 -27.81 1.15
C ASP A 126 9.25 -26.85 1.05
N GLU A 127 8.61 -26.83 -0.11
CA GLU A 127 7.48 -25.92 -0.35
C GLU A 127 6.32 -26.16 0.61
N GLY A 128 6.06 -27.42 0.98
CA GLY A 128 5.04 -27.75 1.97
C GLY A 128 5.36 -27.19 3.35
N LEU A 129 6.66 -27.14 3.72
CA LEU A 129 7.09 -26.49 4.97
C LEU A 129 6.88 -24.97 4.90
N VAL A 130 7.26 -24.34 3.78
CA VAL A 130 7.04 -22.88 3.57
C VAL A 130 5.55 -22.53 3.70
N VAL A 131 4.66 -23.33 3.08
CA VAL A 131 3.20 -23.14 3.20
C VAL A 131 2.75 -23.26 4.65
N ARG A 132 3.20 -24.29 5.40
CA ARG A 132 2.83 -24.45 6.81
C ARG A 132 3.31 -23.29 7.68
N ILE A 133 4.52 -22.77 7.45
CA ILE A 133 5.05 -21.62 8.18
C ILE A 133 4.20 -20.36 7.87
N ALA A 134 3.86 -20.13 6.60
CA ALA A 134 3.03 -18.99 6.20
C ALA A 134 1.62 -19.05 6.83
N LEU A 135 1.01 -20.24 6.88
CA LEU A 135 -0.30 -20.42 7.51
C LEU A 135 -0.23 -20.27 9.05
N GLU A 136 0.86 -20.68 9.67
CA GLU A 136 1.09 -20.44 11.10
C GLU A 136 1.23 -18.93 11.40
N LEU A 137 1.95 -18.18 10.54
CA LEU A 137 2.04 -16.71 10.64
C LEU A 137 0.67 -16.05 10.44
N ALA A 138 -0.13 -16.53 9.48
CA ALA A 138 -1.49 -16.05 9.25
C ALA A 138 -2.39 -16.31 10.48
N GLY A 139 -2.33 -17.51 11.06
CA GLY A 139 -3.06 -17.85 12.28
C GLY A 139 -2.65 -17.03 13.52
N ARG A 140 -1.43 -16.46 13.51
CA ARG A 140 -0.94 -15.53 14.54
C ARG A 140 -1.23 -14.07 14.20
N GLU A 141 -1.86 -13.80 13.08
CA GLU A 141 -2.08 -12.44 12.54
C GLU A 141 -0.77 -11.63 12.35
N ASP A 142 0.38 -12.31 12.18
CA ASP A 142 1.67 -11.63 11.96
C ASP A 142 1.83 -11.20 10.49
N HIS A 143 0.92 -10.33 10.04
CA HIS A 143 0.87 -9.82 8.67
C HIS A 143 2.15 -9.08 8.29
N LEU A 144 2.83 -8.49 9.28
CA LEU A 144 4.07 -7.74 9.05
C LEU A 144 5.21 -8.68 8.62
N THR A 145 5.38 -9.78 9.33
CA THR A 145 6.35 -10.81 8.93
C THR A 145 5.97 -11.41 7.58
N MET A 146 4.68 -11.73 7.37
CA MET A 146 4.19 -12.23 6.08
C MET A 146 4.52 -11.28 4.93
N GLY A 147 4.24 -9.98 5.07
CA GLY A 147 4.50 -8.96 4.04
C GLY A 147 5.98 -8.83 3.67
N ARG A 148 6.86 -8.95 4.65
CA ARG A 148 8.32 -8.95 4.43
C ARG A 148 8.82 -10.16 3.66
N PHE A 149 8.23 -11.34 3.90
CA PHE A 149 8.66 -12.60 3.28
C PHE A 149 8.02 -12.87 1.91
N VAL A 150 6.83 -12.36 1.67
CA VAL A 150 6.06 -12.61 0.43
C VAL A 150 6.87 -12.34 -0.84
N GLY A 151 7.72 -11.31 -0.84
CA GLY A 151 8.62 -10.98 -1.94
C GLY A 151 9.61 -12.10 -2.31
N HIS A 152 9.91 -12.99 -1.37
CA HIS A 152 10.91 -14.04 -1.50
C HIS A 152 10.33 -15.45 -1.72
N LEU A 153 8.97 -15.58 -1.76
CA LEU A 153 8.31 -16.85 -1.99
C LEU A 153 8.16 -17.14 -3.49
N ARG A 154 8.20 -18.42 -3.86
CA ARG A 154 7.87 -18.87 -5.21
C ARG A 154 6.38 -18.73 -5.51
N ASP A 155 6.01 -18.49 -6.76
CA ASP A 155 4.61 -18.37 -7.18
C ASP A 155 3.79 -19.65 -6.90
N SER A 156 4.44 -20.83 -6.98
CA SER A 156 3.81 -22.10 -6.61
C SER A 156 3.41 -22.15 -5.12
N ALA A 157 4.26 -21.66 -4.23
CA ALA A 157 3.96 -21.56 -2.81
C ALA A 157 2.84 -20.55 -2.55
N LEU A 158 2.89 -19.37 -3.19
CA LEU A 158 1.84 -18.35 -3.10
C LEU A 158 0.48 -18.87 -3.56
N SER A 159 0.43 -19.60 -4.68
CA SER A 159 -0.81 -20.21 -5.19
C SER A 159 -1.43 -21.22 -4.21
N ARG A 160 -0.62 -21.83 -3.35
CA ARG A 160 -1.09 -22.74 -2.30
C ARG A 160 -1.48 -22.02 -1.01
N ILE A 161 -0.84 -20.89 -0.70
CA ILE A 161 -1.10 -20.09 0.50
C ILE A 161 -2.37 -19.24 0.34
N LEU A 162 -2.48 -18.53 -0.78
CA LEU A 162 -3.57 -17.56 -1.03
C LEU A 162 -4.98 -18.14 -0.78
N PRO A 163 -5.35 -19.36 -1.23
CA PRO A 163 -6.69 -19.89 -0.97
C PRO A 163 -6.99 -20.21 0.49
N GLN A 164 -5.97 -20.29 1.34
CA GLN A 164 -6.07 -20.67 2.75
C GLN A 164 -5.97 -19.50 3.73
N VAL A 165 -5.71 -18.30 3.20
CA VAL A 165 -5.62 -17.06 3.99
C VAL A 165 -6.88 -16.24 3.75
N ASP A 166 -7.46 -15.65 4.80
CA ASP A 166 -8.65 -14.81 4.66
C ASP A 166 -8.36 -13.48 3.95
N ASP A 167 -9.40 -12.82 3.45
CA ASP A 167 -9.29 -11.62 2.63
C ASP A 167 -8.73 -10.42 3.40
N ALA A 168 -9.03 -10.31 4.70
CA ALA A 168 -8.51 -9.24 5.53
C ALA A 168 -7.00 -9.41 5.75
N ALA A 169 -6.54 -10.65 5.99
CA ALA A 169 -5.13 -10.96 6.10
C ALA A 169 -4.38 -10.72 4.78
N VAL A 170 -5.01 -11.01 3.63
CA VAL A 170 -4.46 -10.69 2.30
C VAL A 170 -4.24 -9.18 2.15
N LEU A 171 -5.22 -8.35 2.52
CA LEU A 171 -5.10 -6.87 2.45
C LEU A 171 -4.03 -6.34 3.39
N ARG A 172 -4.05 -6.74 4.67
CA ARG A 172 -3.08 -6.30 5.66
C ARG A 172 -1.66 -6.71 5.29
N THR A 173 -1.50 -7.94 4.79
CA THR A 173 -0.20 -8.43 4.30
C THR A 173 0.23 -7.68 3.04
N GLY A 174 -0.66 -7.50 2.07
CA GLY A 174 -0.40 -6.77 0.83
C GLY A 174 0.05 -5.33 1.06
N PHE A 175 -0.55 -4.64 2.02
CA PHE A 175 -0.16 -3.29 2.46
C PHE A 175 1.31 -3.22 2.94
N LEU A 176 1.83 -4.32 3.48
CA LEU A 176 3.17 -4.41 4.08
C LEU A 176 4.22 -5.02 3.14
N VAL A 177 3.87 -5.34 1.89
CA VAL A 177 4.83 -5.85 0.90
C VAL A 177 5.81 -4.75 0.51
N ASP A 178 7.11 -5.07 0.50
CA ASP A 178 8.18 -4.13 0.16
C ASP A 178 8.37 -3.93 -1.35
N ASP A 179 7.97 -4.93 -2.16
CA ASP A 179 8.22 -5.01 -3.60
C ASP A 179 6.91 -4.85 -4.39
N PRO A 180 6.69 -3.70 -5.07
CA PRO A 180 5.50 -3.48 -5.89
C PRO A 180 5.34 -4.47 -7.05
N GLU A 181 6.45 -4.90 -7.69
CA GLU A 181 6.37 -5.87 -8.79
C GLU A 181 5.86 -7.22 -8.28
N ARG A 182 6.29 -7.59 -7.09
CA ARG A 182 5.84 -8.81 -6.44
C ARG A 182 4.36 -8.75 -6.08
N LEU A 183 3.89 -7.60 -5.61
CA LEU A 183 2.49 -7.38 -5.32
C LEU A 183 1.62 -7.52 -6.59
N GLY A 184 2.07 -6.98 -7.71
CA GLY A 184 1.42 -7.19 -9.02
C GLY A 184 1.28 -8.67 -9.40
N ARG A 185 2.31 -9.49 -9.15
CA ARG A 185 2.24 -10.95 -9.37
C ARG A 185 1.22 -11.63 -8.47
N ILE A 186 1.16 -11.24 -7.19
CA ILE A 186 0.18 -11.78 -6.23
C ILE A 186 -1.24 -11.47 -6.69
N VAL A 187 -1.50 -10.22 -7.11
CA VAL A 187 -2.80 -9.83 -7.66
C VAL A 187 -3.14 -10.61 -8.94
N ALA A 188 -2.15 -10.88 -9.79
CA ALA A 188 -2.36 -11.70 -10.99
C ALA A 188 -2.70 -13.17 -10.69
N LEU A 189 -2.25 -13.72 -9.56
CA LEU A 189 -2.61 -15.07 -9.11
C LEU A 189 -4.05 -15.15 -8.56
N MET A 190 -4.66 -14.01 -8.23
CA MET A 190 -6.04 -13.96 -7.77
C MET A 190 -7.01 -13.84 -8.94
N GLY A 191 -7.99 -14.74 -8.99
CA GLY A 191 -9.12 -14.65 -9.94
C GLY A 191 -10.02 -13.44 -9.61
N GLU A 192 -10.89 -13.08 -10.54
CA GLU A 192 -11.79 -11.93 -10.42
C GLU A 192 -12.73 -12.04 -9.22
N GLU A 193 -13.30 -13.22 -9.01
CA GLU A 193 -14.17 -13.52 -7.86
C GLU A 193 -13.45 -13.25 -6.52
N ARG A 194 -12.19 -13.68 -6.42
CA ARG A 194 -11.39 -13.46 -5.22
C ARG A 194 -11.05 -11.98 -5.02
N LEU A 195 -10.70 -11.26 -6.09
CA LEU A 195 -10.47 -9.81 -6.01
C LEU A 195 -11.73 -9.07 -5.56
N ALA A 196 -12.88 -9.45 -6.10
CA ALA A 196 -14.17 -8.88 -5.70
C ALA A 196 -14.48 -9.14 -4.21
N ALA A 197 -14.16 -10.34 -3.69
CA ALA A 197 -14.31 -10.69 -2.28
C ALA A 197 -13.37 -9.87 -1.37
N VAL A 198 -12.11 -9.69 -1.79
CA VAL A 198 -11.13 -8.84 -1.09
C VAL A 198 -11.60 -7.38 -1.01
N ILE A 199 -12.16 -6.83 -2.10
CA ILE A 199 -12.73 -5.47 -2.11
C ILE A 199 -13.95 -5.37 -1.19
N ALA A 200 -14.83 -6.37 -1.19
CA ALA A 200 -15.97 -6.41 -0.27
C ALA A 200 -15.52 -6.49 1.21
N THR A 201 -14.43 -7.19 1.48
CA THR A 201 -13.83 -7.26 2.82
C THR A 201 -13.22 -5.92 3.23
N ALA A 202 -12.59 -5.18 2.30
CA ALA A 202 -12.11 -3.82 2.58
C ALA A 202 -13.24 -2.91 3.07
N ALA A 203 -14.42 -3.00 2.45
CA ALA A 203 -15.60 -2.22 2.85
C ALA A 203 -16.13 -2.63 4.23
N ARG A 204 -16.31 -3.93 4.44
CA ARG A 204 -16.87 -4.48 5.67
C ARG A 204 -16.00 -4.25 6.90
N ASP A 205 -14.68 -4.39 6.74
CA ASP A 205 -13.72 -4.39 7.84
C ASP A 205 -12.95 -3.06 7.96
N GLY A 206 -13.31 -2.02 7.15
CA GLY A 206 -12.69 -0.70 7.19
C GLY A 206 -11.24 -0.67 6.68
N LEU A 207 -10.85 -1.61 5.81
CA LEU A 207 -9.48 -1.76 5.27
C LEU A 207 -9.25 -1.01 3.95
N TRP A 208 -9.97 0.10 3.75
CA TRP A 208 -9.82 0.92 2.55
C TRP A 208 -8.42 1.52 2.37
N PRO A 209 -7.72 1.98 3.43
CA PRO A 209 -6.33 2.45 3.29
C PRO A 209 -5.39 1.37 2.76
N GLU A 210 -5.53 0.13 3.26
CA GLU A 210 -4.75 -1.02 2.82
C GLU A 210 -5.07 -1.38 1.35
N ALA A 211 -6.36 -1.40 0.99
CA ALA A 211 -6.80 -1.66 -0.38
C ALA A 211 -6.29 -0.60 -1.37
N LEU A 212 -6.34 0.68 -1.01
CA LEU A 212 -5.82 1.79 -1.82
C LEU A 212 -4.29 1.70 -2.00
N ALA A 213 -3.57 1.33 -0.95
CA ALA A 213 -2.12 1.14 -1.04
C ALA A 213 -1.76 0.00 -2.01
N VAL A 214 -2.47 -1.13 -1.92
CA VAL A 214 -2.32 -2.26 -2.85
C VAL A 214 -2.64 -1.84 -4.28
N ALA A 215 -3.79 -1.20 -4.50
CA ALA A 215 -4.20 -0.72 -5.82
C ALA A 215 -3.22 0.30 -6.43
N GLY A 216 -2.64 1.16 -5.59
CA GLY A 216 -1.62 2.12 -6.01
C GLY A 216 -0.28 1.50 -6.41
N ALA A 217 0.03 0.29 -5.92
CA ALA A 217 1.31 -0.37 -6.15
C ALA A 217 1.32 -1.35 -7.33
N VAL A 218 0.15 -1.68 -7.91
CA VAL A 218 0.04 -2.60 -9.05
C VAL A 218 0.10 -1.88 -10.40
N THR A 219 0.18 -2.64 -11.51
CA THR A 219 0.22 -2.08 -12.87
C THR A 219 -1.05 -1.30 -13.21
N GLY A 220 -0.98 -0.45 -14.26
CA GLY A 220 -2.14 0.32 -14.72
C GLY A 220 -3.33 -0.55 -15.11
N GLU A 221 -3.09 -1.68 -15.81
CA GLU A 221 -4.12 -2.63 -16.19
C GLU A 221 -4.81 -3.27 -14.97
N GLN A 222 -4.00 -3.75 -14.02
CA GLN A 222 -4.53 -4.33 -12.78
C GLN A 222 -5.29 -3.30 -11.95
N ARG A 223 -4.81 -2.06 -11.92
CA ARG A 223 -5.47 -0.93 -11.25
C ARG A 223 -6.82 -0.64 -11.87
N GLY A 224 -6.92 -0.60 -13.22
CA GLY A 224 -8.18 -0.44 -13.93
C GLY A 224 -9.18 -1.54 -13.57
N ARG A 225 -8.74 -2.80 -13.57
CA ARG A 225 -9.58 -3.94 -13.18
C ARG A 225 -10.07 -3.81 -11.73
N ILE A 226 -9.19 -3.43 -10.78
CA ILE A 226 -9.58 -3.19 -9.38
C ILE A 226 -10.58 -2.04 -9.28
N ALA A 227 -10.38 -0.94 -10.03
CA ALA A 227 -11.27 0.21 -10.04
C ALA A 227 -12.67 -0.17 -10.52
N SER A 228 -12.81 -0.91 -11.64
CA SER A 228 -14.10 -1.38 -12.16
C SER A 228 -14.79 -2.35 -11.21
N LEU A 229 -14.04 -3.30 -10.61
CA LEU A 229 -14.60 -4.21 -9.60
C LEU A 229 -15.08 -3.45 -8.34
N ALA A 230 -14.39 -2.39 -7.94
CA ALA A 230 -14.82 -1.54 -6.85
C ALA A 230 -16.08 -0.75 -7.21
N ALA A 231 -16.11 -0.12 -8.39
CA ALA A 231 -17.26 0.66 -8.87
C ALA A 231 -18.55 -0.18 -9.00
N ALA A 232 -18.42 -1.49 -9.22
CA ALA A 232 -19.54 -2.43 -9.27
C ALA A 232 -20.06 -2.85 -7.87
N ARG A 233 -19.49 -2.33 -6.77
CA ARG A 233 -19.96 -2.65 -5.41
C ARG A 233 -21.20 -1.84 -5.04
N PRO A 234 -21.98 -2.30 -4.04
CA PRO A 234 -23.10 -1.53 -3.50
C PRO A 234 -22.69 -0.11 -3.11
N ALA A 235 -23.59 0.87 -3.30
CA ALA A 235 -23.33 2.27 -3.02
C ALA A 235 -22.84 2.52 -1.59
N GLU A 236 -23.34 1.77 -0.60
CA GLU A 236 -22.91 1.84 0.80
C GLU A 236 -21.40 1.56 0.99
N HIS A 237 -20.83 0.64 0.19
CA HIS A 237 -19.41 0.34 0.22
C HIS A 237 -18.57 1.48 -0.38
N LEU A 238 -19.07 2.08 -1.45
CA LEU A 238 -18.42 3.22 -2.11
C LEU A 238 -18.52 4.49 -1.24
N ASP A 239 -19.66 4.71 -0.57
CA ASP A 239 -19.81 5.80 0.42
C ASP A 239 -18.81 5.64 1.57
N ALA A 240 -18.62 4.43 2.09
CA ALA A 240 -17.63 4.14 3.12
C ALA A 240 -16.19 4.40 2.62
N LEU A 241 -15.87 4.06 1.36
CA LEU A 241 -14.60 4.39 0.74
C LEU A 241 -14.38 5.91 0.69
N VAL A 242 -15.33 6.64 0.11
CA VAL A 242 -15.25 8.10 -0.05
C VAL A 242 -15.12 8.80 1.30
N THR A 243 -15.92 8.40 2.29
CA THR A 243 -15.86 8.95 3.65
C THR A 243 -14.50 8.68 4.32
N THR A 244 -13.96 7.47 4.17
CA THR A 244 -12.63 7.10 4.69
C THR A 244 -11.54 7.93 4.03
N VAL A 245 -11.60 8.09 2.71
CA VAL A 245 -10.65 8.88 1.92
C VAL A 245 -10.67 10.34 2.36
N ALA A 246 -11.84 10.93 2.54
CA ALA A 246 -12.00 12.30 3.01
C ALA A 246 -11.44 12.47 4.43
N ALA A 247 -11.83 11.61 5.36
CA ALA A 247 -11.42 11.68 6.77
C ALA A 247 -9.90 11.51 6.95
N GLN A 248 -9.24 10.69 6.13
CA GLN A 248 -7.81 10.41 6.23
C GLN A 248 -6.95 11.21 5.24
N GLY A 249 -7.55 12.03 4.37
CA GLY A 249 -6.85 12.80 3.35
C GLY A 249 -6.13 11.92 2.32
N LEU A 250 -6.80 10.88 1.82
CA LEU A 250 -6.24 9.88 0.89
C LEU A 250 -6.67 10.11 -0.57
N TRP A 251 -7.11 11.30 -0.92
CA TRP A 251 -7.58 11.64 -2.28
C TRP A 251 -6.52 11.35 -3.35
N GLU A 252 -5.25 11.67 -3.09
CA GLU A 252 -4.14 11.36 -4.02
C GLU A 252 -4.01 9.86 -4.33
N SER A 253 -4.44 9.00 -3.39
CA SER A 253 -4.43 7.54 -3.59
C SER A 253 -5.68 7.05 -4.34
N LEU A 254 -6.82 7.74 -4.22
CA LEU A 254 -8.07 7.36 -4.87
C LEU A 254 -8.14 7.89 -6.32
N LEU A 255 -7.73 9.13 -6.58
CA LEU A 255 -7.87 9.79 -7.89
C LEU A 255 -7.29 8.97 -9.05
N PRO A 256 -6.12 8.31 -8.94
CA PRO A 256 -5.60 7.45 -10.01
C PRO A 256 -6.48 6.23 -10.35
N LEU A 257 -7.37 5.82 -9.45
CA LEU A 257 -8.36 4.77 -9.72
C LEU A 257 -9.59 5.36 -10.40
N VAL A 258 -10.07 6.51 -9.93
CA VAL A 258 -11.19 7.24 -10.54
C VAL A 258 -10.89 7.61 -12.00
N ALA A 259 -9.65 7.97 -12.30
CA ALA A 259 -9.17 8.29 -13.65
C ALA A 259 -9.34 7.12 -14.65
N LEU A 260 -9.40 5.89 -14.16
CA LEU A 260 -9.52 4.67 -14.99
C LEU A 260 -10.97 4.18 -15.15
N LEU A 261 -11.94 4.84 -14.51
CA LEU A 261 -13.35 4.48 -14.61
C LEU A 261 -13.93 4.87 -15.98
N SER A 262 -14.83 4.04 -16.49
CA SER A 262 -15.69 4.38 -17.63
C SER A 262 -16.67 5.49 -17.30
N ASP A 263 -17.30 6.09 -18.31
CA ASP A 263 -18.29 7.17 -18.11
C ASP A 263 -19.54 6.68 -17.34
N GLU A 264 -19.92 5.43 -17.47
CA GLU A 264 -21.02 4.83 -16.71
C GLU A 264 -20.65 4.66 -15.24
N GLU A 265 -19.45 4.15 -14.96
CA GLU A 265 -18.93 4.00 -13.60
C GLU A 265 -18.73 5.36 -12.92
N ARG A 266 -18.23 6.37 -13.63
CA ARG A 266 -18.11 7.75 -13.12
C ARG A 266 -19.47 8.32 -12.73
N ARG A 267 -20.51 8.13 -13.56
CA ARG A 267 -21.87 8.56 -13.21
C ARG A 267 -22.41 7.86 -11.98
N THR A 268 -22.13 6.58 -11.82
CA THR A 268 -22.49 5.81 -10.63
C THR A 268 -21.80 6.39 -9.38
N VAL A 269 -20.49 6.65 -9.46
CA VAL A 269 -19.73 7.26 -8.37
C VAL A 269 -20.20 8.67 -8.06
N ALA A 270 -20.47 9.51 -9.08
CA ALA A 270 -20.95 10.88 -8.90
C ALA A 270 -22.32 10.96 -8.20
N ALA A 271 -23.13 9.91 -8.29
CA ALA A 271 -24.44 9.82 -7.65
C ALA A 271 -24.36 9.47 -6.15
N LEU A 272 -23.20 9.14 -5.61
CA LEU A 272 -23.02 8.70 -4.22
C LEU A 272 -23.47 9.78 -3.22
N PRO A 273 -24.23 9.40 -2.18
CA PRO A 273 -24.64 10.30 -1.11
C PRO A 273 -23.47 11.01 -0.43
N ALA A 274 -22.38 10.32 -0.17
CA ALA A 274 -21.18 10.88 0.48
C ALA A 274 -20.58 12.08 -0.28
N LEU A 275 -20.66 12.11 -1.61
CA LEU A 275 -20.17 13.25 -2.41
C LEU A 275 -21.05 14.49 -2.36
N ARG A 276 -22.21 14.42 -1.70
CA ARG A 276 -23.08 15.57 -1.43
C ARG A 276 -22.73 16.28 -0.13
N GLU A 277 -21.92 15.65 0.71
CA GLU A 277 -21.46 16.22 1.97
C GLU A 277 -20.36 17.26 1.71
N PRO A 278 -20.56 18.56 2.08
CA PRO A 278 -19.62 19.63 1.73
C PRO A 278 -18.18 19.36 2.17
N GLY A 279 -17.97 18.85 3.37
CA GLY A 279 -16.65 18.56 3.93
C GLY A 279 -15.89 17.44 3.22
N VAL A 280 -16.59 16.55 2.53
CA VAL A 280 -15.98 15.39 1.82
C VAL A 280 -15.13 15.86 0.64
N LEU A 281 -15.61 16.84 -0.12
CA LEU A 281 -14.94 17.32 -1.35
C LEU A 281 -13.82 18.35 -1.09
N GLU A 282 -13.64 18.82 0.15
CA GLU A 282 -12.64 19.85 0.46
C GLU A 282 -11.21 19.51 0.08
N GLY A 283 -10.83 18.22 0.22
CA GLY A 283 -9.49 17.74 -0.08
C GLY A 283 -9.26 17.33 -1.54
N VAL A 284 -10.30 17.32 -2.38
CA VAL A 284 -10.21 16.81 -3.75
C VAL A 284 -9.36 17.73 -4.63
N VAL A 285 -9.61 19.03 -4.62
CA VAL A 285 -8.93 20.00 -5.50
C VAL A 285 -7.42 20.02 -5.24
N PRO A 286 -6.91 20.15 -3.99
CA PRO A 286 -5.48 20.03 -3.72
C PRO A 286 -4.87 18.73 -4.21
N ALA A 287 -5.59 17.63 -4.08
CA ALA A 287 -5.11 16.32 -4.53
C ALA A 287 -5.08 16.21 -6.07
N VAL A 288 -6.03 16.82 -6.77
CA VAL A 288 -6.02 16.91 -8.25
C VAL A 288 -4.83 17.74 -8.74
N VAL A 289 -4.52 18.86 -8.07
CA VAL A 289 -3.31 19.66 -8.33
C VAL A 289 -2.06 18.81 -8.15
N ALA A 290 -1.94 18.15 -7.01
CA ALA A 290 -0.76 17.34 -6.66
C ALA A 290 -0.56 16.15 -7.62
N THR A 291 -1.64 15.57 -8.14
CA THR A 291 -1.57 14.40 -9.05
C THR A 291 -1.55 14.77 -10.52
N GLY A 292 -1.92 16.00 -10.87
CA GLY A 292 -2.06 16.45 -12.27
C GLY A 292 -3.21 15.80 -13.05
N LEU A 293 -4.16 15.14 -12.37
CA LEU A 293 -5.26 14.36 -12.97
C LEU A 293 -6.51 15.22 -13.26
N TRP A 294 -6.31 16.44 -13.74
CA TRP A 294 -7.40 17.36 -14.04
C TRP A 294 -8.34 16.85 -15.13
N ALA A 295 -7.78 16.41 -16.25
CA ALA A 295 -8.54 15.95 -17.40
C ALA A 295 -9.40 14.74 -17.09
N GLU A 296 -8.90 13.85 -16.26
CA GLU A 296 -9.57 12.63 -15.82
C GLU A 296 -10.61 12.89 -14.74
N PHE A 297 -10.44 13.97 -13.96
CA PHE A 297 -11.34 14.35 -12.88
C PHE A 297 -12.54 15.20 -13.36
N LEU A 298 -12.34 16.10 -14.33
CA LEU A 298 -13.39 17.01 -14.84
C LEU A 298 -14.68 16.29 -15.27
N PRO A 299 -14.67 15.16 -15.99
CA PRO A 299 -15.89 14.44 -16.34
C PRO A 299 -16.65 13.90 -15.12
N LEU A 300 -15.97 13.59 -14.01
CA LEU A 300 -16.64 13.22 -12.76
C LEU A 300 -17.32 14.45 -12.15
N VAL A 301 -16.64 15.60 -12.15
CA VAL A 301 -17.22 16.86 -11.60
C VAL A 301 -18.44 17.28 -12.39
N GLU A 302 -18.44 17.15 -13.71
CA GLU A 302 -19.61 17.42 -14.55
C GLU A 302 -20.83 16.57 -14.13
N ALA A 303 -20.59 15.32 -13.78
CA ALA A 303 -21.63 14.39 -13.34
C ALA A 303 -22.14 14.64 -11.91
N LEU A 304 -21.43 15.47 -11.09
CA LEU A 304 -21.85 15.80 -9.73
C LEU A 304 -23.09 16.68 -9.70
N PRO A 305 -23.94 16.61 -8.64
CA PRO A 305 -25.00 17.58 -8.39
C PRO A 305 -24.45 19.00 -8.26
N GLU A 306 -25.26 20.01 -8.64
CA GLU A 306 -24.83 21.42 -8.61
C GLU A 306 -24.24 21.86 -7.25
N PRO A 307 -24.82 21.52 -6.07
CA PRO A 307 -24.20 21.90 -4.80
C PRO A 307 -22.78 21.40 -4.63
N SER A 308 -22.51 20.16 -5.05
CA SER A 308 -21.18 19.53 -4.99
C SER A 308 -20.21 20.17 -5.99
N ARG A 309 -20.68 20.47 -7.21
CA ARG A 309 -19.91 21.23 -8.21
C ARG A 309 -19.50 22.60 -7.71
N ARG A 310 -20.39 23.28 -6.98
CA ARG A 310 -20.11 24.59 -6.37
C ARG A 310 -18.99 24.52 -5.36
N VAL A 311 -18.96 23.50 -4.50
CA VAL A 311 -17.84 23.28 -3.55
C VAL A 311 -16.53 23.11 -4.29
N VAL A 312 -16.50 22.28 -5.33
CA VAL A 312 -15.28 22.08 -6.16
C VAL A 312 -14.86 23.38 -6.83
N ALA A 313 -15.81 24.14 -7.40
CA ALA A 313 -15.55 25.42 -8.06
C ALA A 313 -14.97 26.47 -7.08
N GLU A 314 -15.55 26.60 -5.88
CA GLU A 314 -15.07 27.51 -4.85
C GLU A 314 -13.65 27.16 -4.39
N ARG A 315 -13.37 25.85 -4.20
CA ARG A 315 -12.03 25.39 -3.83
C ARG A 315 -11.01 25.58 -4.95
N ALA A 316 -11.40 25.35 -6.21
CA ALA A 316 -10.56 25.65 -7.37
C ALA A 316 -10.28 27.16 -7.50
N GLY A 317 -11.29 28.01 -7.33
CA GLY A 317 -11.14 29.46 -7.34
C GLY A 317 -10.27 30.02 -6.21
N ALA A 318 -10.08 29.26 -5.12
CA ALA A 318 -9.20 29.63 -3.99
C ALA A 318 -7.73 29.23 -4.20
N LEU A 319 -7.37 28.52 -5.27
CA LEU A 319 -5.99 28.16 -5.60
C LEU A 319 -5.14 29.42 -5.81
N GLY A 320 -3.82 29.26 -5.67
CA GLY A 320 -2.85 30.29 -6.00
C GLY A 320 -2.83 30.61 -7.51
N ASP A 321 -2.38 31.80 -7.87
CA ASP A 321 -2.37 32.24 -9.28
C ASP A 321 -1.48 31.34 -10.16
N GLU A 322 -0.40 30.77 -9.62
CA GLU A 322 0.49 29.85 -10.33
C GLU A 322 -0.22 28.54 -10.67
N ASP A 323 -0.96 27.96 -9.71
CA ASP A 323 -1.74 26.73 -9.93
C ASP A 323 -2.89 26.95 -10.90
N LEU A 324 -3.59 28.10 -10.79
CA LEU A 324 -4.66 28.48 -11.71
C LEU A 324 -4.16 28.68 -13.14
N ASP A 325 -3.02 29.35 -13.31
CA ASP A 325 -2.39 29.55 -14.63
C ASP A 325 -1.91 28.23 -15.22
N GLY A 326 -1.33 27.37 -14.39
CA GLY A 326 -0.96 26.00 -14.77
C GLY A 326 -2.16 25.16 -15.22
N LEU A 327 -3.27 25.25 -14.48
CA LEU A 327 -4.53 24.60 -14.84
C LEU A 327 -5.10 25.13 -16.16
N ALA A 328 -5.13 26.46 -16.34
CA ALA A 328 -5.66 27.08 -17.55
C ALA A 328 -4.86 26.62 -18.80
N ARG A 329 -3.54 26.55 -18.70
CA ARG A 329 -2.67 26.01 -19.79
C ARG A 329 -2.96 24.55 -20.11
N GLU A 330 -3.20 23.72 -19.10
CA GLU A 330 -3.50 22.29 -19.32
C GLU A 330 -4.91 22.11 -19.91
N VAL A 331 -5.88 22.92 -19.50
CA VAL A 331 -7.23 22.97 -20.07
C VAL A 331 -7.19 23.35 -21.54
N ASP A 332 -6.44 24.40 -21.88
CA ASP A 332 -6.27 24.87 -23.27
C ASP A 332 -5.59 23.82 -24.15
N LYS A 333 -4.50 23.25 -23.66
CA LYS A 333 -3.75 22.21 -24.38
C LYS A 333 -4.56 20.95 -24.70
N ARG A 334 -5.55 20.61 -23.85
CA ARG A 334 -6.39 19.41 -23.99
C ARG A 334 -7.80 19.72 -24.50
N ASP A 335 -8.10 20.98 -24.82
CA ASP A 335 -9.42 21.44 -25.30
C ASP A 335 -10.56 21.05 -24.34
N LEU A 336 -10.40 21.34 -23.04
CA LEU A 336 -11.33 20.98 -21.97
C LEU A 336 -12.22 22.16 -21.53
N TRP A 337 -12.29 23.25 -22.30
CA TRP A 337 -13.03 24.44 -21.95
C TRP A 337 -14.51 24.19 -21.71
N ASP A 338 -15.13 23.31 -22.50
CA ASP A 338 -16.55 22.96 -22.36
C ASP A 338 -16.89 22.35 -20.98
N LEU A 339 -15.91 21.67 -20.34
CA LEU A 339 -16.06 21.09 -19.01
C LEU A 339 -15.75 22.09 -17.88
N VAL A 340 -14.87 23.06 -18.16
CA VAL A 340 -14.38 24.00 -17.14
C VAL A 340 -15.25 25.24 -17.04
N LEU A 341 -15.75 25.79 -18.16
CA LEU A 341 -16.55 26.99 -18.15
C LEU A 341 -17.79 26.93 -17.22
N PRO A 342 -18.55 25.83 -17.18
CA PRO A 342 -19.66 25.71 -16.22
C PRO A 342 -19.21 25.74 -14.75
N LEU A 343 -17.97 25.34 -14.45
CA LEU A 343 -17.40 25.43 -13.10
C LEU A 343 -16.98 26.87 -12.78
N VAL A 344 -16.36 27.57 -13.74
CA VAL A 344 -16.03 28.99 -13.59
C VAL A 344 -17.27 29.82 -13.32
N GLU A 345 -18.39 29.50 -13.95
CA GLU A 345 -19.68 30.20 -13.69
C GLU A 345 -20.18 30.07 -12.25
N LEU A 346 -19.82 28.95 -11.57
CA LEU A 346 -20.17 28.71 -10.18
C LEU A 346 -19.21 29.36 -9.16
N MET A 347 -18.08 29.91 -9.62
CA MET A 347 -17.11 30.60 -8.76
C MET A 347 -17.59 31.99 -8.32
N SER A 348 -16.94 32.53 -7.28
CA SER A 348 -17.18 33.92 -6.86
C SER A 348 -16.69 34.91 -7.93
N ASP A 349 -17.26 36.12 -7.94
CA ASP A 349 -16.87 37.18 -8.87
C ASP A 349 -15.42 37.63 -8.71
N GLU A 350 -14.89 37.54 -7.49
CA GLU A 350 -13.47 37.77 -7.20
C GLU A 350 -12.59 36.73 -7.87
N ALA A 351 -12.91 35.42 -7.73
CA ALA A 351 -12.20 34.34 -8.38
C ALA A 351 -12.26 34.44 -9.91
N LYS A 352 -13.42 34.76 -10.48
CA LYS A 352 -13.57 35.00 -11.92
C LYS A 352 -12.65 36.13 -12.40
N THR A 353 -12.64 37.26 -11.68
CA THR A 353 -11.78 38.40 -12.03
C THR A 353 -10.30 38.02 -12.01
N ARG A 354 -9.86 37.23 -11.01
CA ARG A 354 -8.49 36.72 -10.94
C ARG A 354 -8.15 35.80 -12.12
N ILE A 355 -9.02 34.84 -12.43
CA ILE A 355 -8.83 33.89 -13.52
C ILE A 355 -8.68 34.61 -14.86
N PHE A 356 -9.58 35.56 -15.18
CA PHE A 356 -9.48 36.35 -16.43
C PHE A 356 -8.28 37.30 -16.48
N ALA A 357 -7.64 37.59 -15.37
CA ALA A 357 -6.41 38.38 -15.32
C ALA A 357 -5.12 37.53 -15.54
N LEU A 358 -5.20 36.19 -15.53
CA LEU A 358 -4.04 35.30 -15.71
C LEU A 358 -3.41 35.45 -17.11
N PRO A 359 -2.08 35.24 -17.24
CA PRO A 359 -1.39 35.32 -18.52
C PRO A 359 -1.99 34.43 -19.59
N SER A 360 -2.32 33.17 -19.24
CA SER A 360 -2.89 32.19 -20.17
C SER A 360 -4.23 32.63 -20.79
N PHE A 361 -5.00 33.49 -20.13
CA PHE A 361 -6.24 34.04 -20.67
C PHE A 361 -6.01 35.31 -21.51
N ARG A 362 -4.95 36.07 -21.23
CA ARG A 362 -4.61 37.28 -22.01
C ARG A 362 -4.03 36.92 -23.38
N ASP A 363 -3.28 35.83 -23.46
CA ASP A 363 -2.65 35.37 -24.70
C ASP A 363 -3.61 34.59 -25.61
N ALA A 364 -4.74 34.11 -25.06
CA ALA A 364 -5.79 33.39 -25.79
C ALA A 364 -6.82 34.30 -26.46
N THR A 365 -6.72 35.63 -26.33
CA THR A 365 -7.61 36.56 -27.01
C THR A 365 -7.03 36.87 -28.41
N PRO A 366 -7.74 36.52 -29.53
CA PRO A 366 -7.25 36.74 -30.90
C PRO A 366 -7.16 38.22 -31.27
#